data_0960a19b076af7b259840ec11f439052
#
_entry.id   0960a19b076af7b259840ec11f439052
#
_cell.length_a   1.000
_cell.length_b   1.000
_cell.length_c   1.000
_cell.angle_alpha   90.00
_cell.angle_beta   90.00
_cell.angle_gamma   90.00
#
_symmetry.space_group_name_H-M   'P 1'
#
loop_
_entity.id
_entity.type
_entity.pdbx_description
1 polymer ?
#
loop_
_entity_poly.entity_id
_entity_poly.type
_entity_poly.pdbx_seq_one_letter_code
_entity_poly.pdbx_strand_id
1 'polypeptide(L)'
;MRTVIDENSDSDSQNTEKNNHTVSTETDMSVKKVMIYRQIGAKIAYYRTLRQMTQAELAKRVNLSKSTLGRIERGRYNNGVPISTLLDIAEGLRIELSSLVSFSEEEKKVWWEIDKNML
;
A
#
# COMPACT_ATOMS: atom_id res chain seq x y z
N MET A 1 8.36 -7.02 18.05
CA MET A 1 8.73 -6.65 17.47
C MET A 1 9.00 -6.61 16.70
N ARG A 2 8.64 -6.70 16.49
CA ARG A 2 8.83 -6.35 15.70
C ARG A 2 9.30 -5.91 15.06
N THR A 3 8.92 -5.59 15.24
CA THR A 3 9.17 -4.97 14.50
C THR A 3 9.72 -4.76 13.74
N VAL A 4 9.75 -5.09 14.15
CA VAL A 4 10.25 -4.67 13.40
C VAL A 4 10.74 -4.68 12.38
N ILE A 5 10.61 -5.24 12.39
CA ILE A 5 10.98 -5.09 11.46
C ILE A 5 11.28 -4.46 10.60
N ASP A 6 11.12 -4.14 10.55
CA ASP A 6 11.26 -3.37 9.63
C ASP A 6 11.95 -2.67 9.27
N GLU A 7 12.42 -2.65 9.66
CA GLU A 7 12.98 -1.80 9.32
C GLU A 7 13.69 -1.90 8.53
N ASN A 8 13.78 -2.52 8.51
CA ASN A 8 14.49 -2.41 7.67
C ASN A 8 14.56 -2.42 6.68
N SER A 9 14.11 -2.63 6.84
CA SER A 9 14.04 -2.57 5.94
C SER A 9 14.19 -2.06 5.17
N ASP A 10 14.28 -1.75 5.31
CA ASP A 10 14.38 -1.05 4.55
C ASP A 10 15.03 -1.04 3.81
N SER A 11 15.34 -1.43 4.12
CA SER A 11 16.02 -1.24 3.40
C SER A 11 16.25 -1.51 2.47
N ASP A 12 16.01 -1.72 2.58
CA ASP A 12 16.20 -1.83 1.63
C ASP A 12 16.37 -1.68 0.67
N SER A 13 16.33 -1.60 0.76
CA SER A 13 16.47 -1.26 -0.09
C SER A 13 16.91 -1.39 -0.80
N GLN A 14 17.22 -1.65 -0.56
CA GLN A 14 17.68 -1.65 -1.24
C GLN A 14 17.80 -2.16 -2.15
N ASN A 15 17.54 -2.66 -2.19
CA ASN A 15 17.55 -3.03 -3.10
C ASN A 15 17.28 -2.88 -4.06
N THR A 16 17.08 -2.71 -4.27
CA THR A 16 16.86 -2.57 -5.20
C THR A 16 17.25 -2.14 -6.10
N GLU A 17 17.91 -1.95 -6.14
CA GLU A 17 18.32 -1.67 -7.02
C GLU A 17 18.74 -2.15 -7.89
N LYS A 18 19.00 -2.62 -7.71
CA LYS A 18 19.47 -3.20 -8.42
C LYS A 18 19.09 -3.61 -9.55
N ASN A 19 18.45 -3.60 -9.81
CA ASN A 19 18.16 -3.98 -10.87
C ASN A 19 17.75 -3.18 -11.76
N ASN A 20 18.16 -2.61 -11.98
CA ASN A 20 18.02 -1.78 -12.64
C ASN A 20 18.01 -1.75 -14.10
N HIS A 21 18.49 -2.10 -14.82
CA HIS A 21 18.41 -2.34 -16.22
C HIS A 21 17.11 -2.97 -16.61
N THR A 22 16.07 -2.63 -15.93
CA THR A 22 14.74 -3.15 -16.16
C THR A 22 14.23 -2.72 -17.50
N VAL A 23 13.51 -3.60 -18.16
CA VAL A 23 12.86 -3.24 -19.42
C VAL A 23 11.68 -2.32 -19.13
N SER A 24 11.28 -1.55 -20.15
CA SER A 24 10.22 -0.57 -19.98
C SER A 24 8.89 -1.21 -19.58
N THR A 25 8.59 -2.42 -20.05
CA THR A 25 7.38 -3.13 -19.67
C THR A 25 7.32 -3.34 -18.17
N GLU A 26 8.43 -3.79 -17.60
CA GLU A 26 8.55 -4.00 -16.17
C GLU A 26 8.37 -2.68 -15.43
N THR A 27 8.97 -1.61 -15.94
CA THR A 27 8.86 -0.29 -15.34
C THR A 27 7.39 0.17 -15.33
N ASP A 28 6.68 -0.04 -16.44
CA ASP A 28 5.28 0.36 -16.54
C ASP A 28 4.42 -0.42 -15.56
N MET A 29 4.68 -1.72 -15.39
CA MET A 29 3.95 -2.53 -14.42
C MET A 29 4.23 -2.06 -13.00
N SER A 30 5.47 -1.62 -12.73
CA SER A 30 5.80 -1.07 -11.42
C SER A 30 5.04 0.21 -11.15
N VAL A 31 4.88 1.06 -12.16
CA VAL A 31 4.10 2.29 -12.02
C VAL A 31 2.65 1.97 -11.72
N LYS A 32 2.09 0.96 -12.41
CA LYS A 32 0.71 0.56 -12.17
C LYS A 32 0.53 0.04 -10.75
N LYS A 33 1.47 -0.77 -10.27
CA LYS A 33 1.41 -1.28 -8.90
C LYS A 33 1.46 -0.16 -7.88
N VAL A 34 2.34 0.82 -8.10
CA VAL A 34 2.45 1.96 -7.20
C VAL A 34 1.12 2.69 -7.13
N MET A 35 0.47 2.85 -8.28
CA MET A 35 -0.82 3.53 -8.32
C MET A 35 -1.87 2.76 -7.53
N ILE A 36 -1.91 1.44 -7.69
CA ILE A 36 -2.87 0.61 -6.97
C ILE A 36 -2.60 0.68 -5.47
N TYR A 37 -1.33 0.61 -5.08
CA TYR A 37 -0.97 0.71 -3.65
C TYR A 37 -1.40 2.05 -3.07
N ARG A 38 -1.27 3.14 -3.84
CA ARG A 38 -1.73 4.44 -3.39
C ARG A 38 -3.25 4.47 -3.20
N GLN A 39 -3.96 3.81 -4.09
CA GLN A 39 -5.42 3.75 -3.98
C GLN A 39 -5.84 2.96 -2.75
N ILE A 40 -5.17 1.84 -2.50
CA ILE A 40 -5.44 1.06 -1.29
C ILE A 40 -5.12 1.88 -0.04
N GLY A 41 -3.96 2.54 -0.04
CA GLY A 41 -3.57 3.37 1.09
C GLY A 41 -4.55 4.49 1.37
N ALA A 42 -5.05 5.13 0.29
CA ALA A 42 -6.04 6.18 0.44
C ALA A 42 -7.33 5.67 1.06
N LYS A 43 -7.74 4.44 0.72
CA LYS A 43 -8.94 3.84 1.31
C LYS A 43 -8.73 3.58 2.80
N ILE A 44 -7.53 3.12 3.16
CA ILE A 44 -7.22 2.91 4.58
C ILE A 44 -7.35 4.23 5.34
N ALA A 45 -6.75 5.29 4.81
CA ALA A 45 -6.82 6.60 5.45
C ALA A 45 -8.25 7.11 5.53
N TYR A 46 -9.03 6.88 4.47
CA TYR A 46 -10.43 7.27 4.45
C TYR A 46 -11.23 6.60 5.56
N TYR A 47 -11.13 5.28 5.66
CA TYR A 47 -11.90 4.55 6.67
C TYR A 47 -11.38 4.85 8.06
N ARG A 48 -10.08 5.04 8.20
CA ARG A 48 -9.50 5.42 9.48
C ARG A 48 -10.09 6.76 9.96
N THR A 49 -10.12 7.74 9.07
CA THR A 49 -10.66 9.06 9.38
C THR A 49 -12.14 8.96 9.68
N LEU A 50 -12.86 8.15 8.91
CA LEU A 50 -14.28 7.94 9.12
C LEU A 50 -14.55 7.38 10.52
N ARG A 51 -13.67 6.51 11.01
CA ARG A 51 -13.75 5.94 12.35
C ARG A 51 -13.17 6.86 13.41
N GLN A 52 -12.73 8.05 13.03
CA GLN A 52 -12.17 9.06 13.94
C GLN A 52 -10.93 8.55 14.67
N MET A 53 -10.10 7.80 13.98
CA MET A 53 -8.85 7.30 14.54
C MET A 53 -7.66 8.06 13.95
N THR A 54 -6.68 8.35 14.80
CA THR A 54 -5.39 8.83 14.32
C THR A 54 -4.60 7.66 13.77
N GLN A 55 -3.53 7.97 13.00
CA GLN A 55 -2.63 6.92 12.53
C GLN A 55 -2.05 6.12 13.70
N ALA A 56 -1.69 6.83 14.78
CA ALA A 56 -1.12 6.16 15.94
C ALA A 56 -2.12 5.19 16.56
N GLU A 57 -3.38 5.60 16.62
CA GLU A 57 -4.43 4.75 17.22
C GLU A 57 -4.66 3.50 16.39
N LEU A 58 -4.78 3.65 15.08
CA LEU A 58 -4.97 2.48 14.22
C LEU A 58 -3.74 1.58 14.25
N ALA A 59 -2.55 2.18 14.15
CA ALA A 59 -1.31 1.40 14.15
C ALA A 59 -1.22 0.55 15.41
N LYS A 60 -1.53 1.13 16.56
CA LYS A 60 -1.51 0.41 17.82
C LYS A 60 -2.51 -0.75 17.80
N ARG A 61 -3.70 -0.48 17.27
CA ARG A 61 -4.77 -1.49 17.23
C ARG A 61 -4.38 -2.69 16.39
N VAL A 62 -3.66 -2.46 15.29
CA VAL A 62 -3.31 -3.55 14.37
C VAL A 62 -1.85 -3.99 14.52
N ASN A 63 -1.20 -3.54 15.58
CA ASN A 63 0.15 -3.98 15.94
C ASN A 63 1.17 -3.61 14.85
N LEU A 64 1.06 -2.42 14.33
CA LEU A 64 2.02 -1.84 13.40
C LEU A 64 2.63 -0.60 14.01
N SER A 65 3.82 -0.22 13.56
CA SER A 65 4.35 1.08 13.93
C SER A 65 3.58 2.16 13.17
N LYS A 66 3.51 3.35 13.74
CA LYS A 66 2.88 4.48 13.08
C LYS A 66 3.59 4.78 11.76
N SER A 67 4.91 4.65 11.74
CA SER A 67 5.71 4.88 10.54
C SER A 67 5.33 3.92 9.43
N THR A 68 5.18 2.63 9.76
CA THR A 68 4.79 1.62 8.78
C THR A 68 3.39 1.91 8.23
N LEU A 69 2.45 2.20 9.12
CA LEU A 69 1.09 2.51 8.68
C LEU A 69 1.08 3.75 7.78
N GLY A 70 1.87 4.76 8.14
CA GLY A 70 1.97 5.97 7.33
C GLY A 70 2.48 5.68 5.93
N ARG A 71 3.49 4.80 5.82
CA ARG A 71 4.00 4.42 4.50
C ARG A 71 2.94 3.67 3.70
N ILE A 72 2.20 2.79 4.35
CA ILE A 72 1.12 2.05 3.68
C ILE A 72 0.06 3.01 3.17
N GLU A 73 -0.34 3.98 3.98
CA GLU A 73 -1.37 4.94 3.58
C GLU A 73 -0.91 5.81 2.42
N ARG A 74 0.40 6.05 2.30
CA ARG A 74 0.93 6.84 1.19
C ARG A 74 1.27 5.98 -0.03
N GLY A 75 1.04 4.68 0.06
CA GLY A 75 1.36 3.77 -1.04
C GLY A 75 2.85 3.57 -1.23
N ARG A 76 3.64 3.73 -0.16
CA ARG A 76 5.09 3.68 -0.25
C ARG A 76 5.67 2.44 0.40
N TYR A 77 5.00 1.33 0.25
CA TYR A 77 5.47 0.07 0.78
C TYR A 77 6.05 -0.72 -0.38
N ASN A 78 7.38 -0.74 -0.49
CA ASN A 78 8.07 -1.15 -1.70
C ASN A 78 7.74 -2.55 -2.19
N ASN A 79 7.58 -3.49 -1.28
CA ASN A 79 7.33 -4.89 -1.65
C ASN A 79 5.85 -5.25 -1.62
N GLY A 80 5.00 -4.23 -1.58
CA GLY A 80 3.58 -4.47 -1.45
C GLY A 80 3.22 -4.81 -0.02
N VAL A 81 1.94 -4.69 0.29
CA VAL A 81 1.45 -4.97 1.64
C VAL A 81 0.98 -6.41 1.68
N PRO A 82 1.50 -7.22 2.61
CA PRO A 82 1.01 -8.60 2.72
C PRO A 82 -0.50 -8.63 2.96
N ILE A 83 -1.14 -9.64 2.42
CA ILE A 83 -2.59 -9.83 2.62
C ILE A 83 -2.92 -9.90 4.10
N SER A 84 -2.07 -10.57 4.88
CA SER A 84 -2.31 -10.68 6.32
C SER A 84 -2.36 -9.30 6.97
N THR A 85 -1.49 -8.38 6.56
CA THR A 85 -1.50 -7.03 7.09
C THR A 85 -2.77 -6.28 6.69
N LEU A 86 -3.20 -6.44 5.44
CA LEU A 86 -4.44 -5.81 5.00
C LEU A 86 -5.65 -6.36 5.76
N LEU A 87 -5.66 -7.67 6.04
CA LEU A 87 -6.72 -8.27 6.82
C LEU A 87 -6.74 -7.68 8.24
N ASP A 88 -5.56 -7.53 8.86
CA ASP A 88 -5.48 -6.95 10.17
C ASP A 88 -5.99 -5.51 10.18
N ILE A 89 -5.61 -4.74 9.17
CA ILE A 89 -6.05 -3.35 9.07
C ILE A 89 -7.57 -3.28 8.88
N ALA A 90 -8.11 -4.13 8.00
CA ALA A 90 -9.55 -4.16 7.77
C ALA A 90 -10.29 -4.49 9.07
N GLU A 91 -9.79 -5.47 9.80
CA GLU A 91 -10.39 -5.85 11.07
C GLU A 91 -10.30 -4.71 12.07
N GLY A 92 -9.15 -4.05 12.15
CA GLY A 92 -8.99 -2.91 13.04
C GLY A 92 -9.92 -1.76 12.70
N LEU A 93 -10.27 -1.62 11.42
CA LEU A 93 -11.19 -0.60 10.95
C LEU A 93 -12.64 -1.05 10.98
N ARG A 94 -12.89 -2.32 11.29
CA ARG A 94 -14.23 -2.92 11.29
C ARG A 94 -14.89 -2.82 9.93
N ILE A 95 -14.14 -3.14 8.89
CA ILE A 95 -14.62 -3.21 7.53
C ILE A 95 -14.16 -4.53 6.94
N GLU A 96 -14.75 -4.92 5.82
CA GLU A 96 -14.31 -6.11 5.11
C GLU A 96 -13.12 -5.76 4.23
N LEU A 97 -12.27 -6.76 4.00
CA LEU A 97 -11.11 -6.58 3.13
C LEU A 97 -11.52 -6.02 1.77
N SER A 98 -12.65 -6.47 1.25
CA SER A 98 -13.12 -6.00 -0.06
C SER A 98 -13.26 -4.48 -0.11
N SER A 99 -13.54 -3.84 1.01
CA SER A 99 -13.63 -2.38 1.04
C SER A 99 -12.30 -1.72 0.71
N LEU A 100 -11.18 -2.39 0.96
CA LEU A 100 -9.87 -1.84 0.70
C LEU A 100 -9.37 -2.18 -0.70
N VAL A 101 -9.84 -3.27 -1.28
CA VAL A 101 -9.31 -3.76 -2.56
C VAL A 101 -10.35 -3.79 -3.68
N SER A 102 -11.45 -3.07 -3.50
CA SER A 102 -12.41 -2.83 -4.57
C SER A 102 -12.13 -1.45 -5.15
N PHE A 103 -12.30 -1.32 -6.46
CA PHE A 103 -11.91 -0.09 -7.13
C PHE A 103 -13.02 0.37 -8.05
N SER A 104 -13.28 1.67 -8.02
CA SER A 104 -14.29 2.29 -8.85
C SER A 104 -13.80 2.37 -10.31
N GLU A 105 -14.74 2.66 -11.21
CA GLU A 105 -14.38 2.86 -12.61
C GLU A 105 -13.40 4.02 -12.77
N GLU A 106 -13.57 5.06 -11.95
CA GLU A 106 -12.66 6.20 -11.99
C GLU A 106 -11.25 5.78 -11.61
N GLU A 107 -11.13 4.97 -10.57
CA GLU A 107 -9.82 4.49 -10.14
C GLU A 107 -9.19 3.61 -11.20
N LYS A 108 -9.99 2.78 -11.84
CA LYS A 108 -9.47 1.87 -12.88
C LYS A 108 -9.06 2.60 -14.14
N LYS A 109 -9.60 3.77 -14.41
CA LYS A 109 -9.21 4.55 -15.57
C LYS A 109 -7.71 4.82 -15.60
N VAL A 110 -7.12 5.09 -14.43
CA VAL A 110 -5.69 5.33 -14.34
C VAL A 110 -4.92 4.09 -14.79
N TRP A 111 -5.40 2.91 -14.38
CA TRP A 111 -4.74 1.66 -14.78
C TRP A 111 -4.77 1.49 -16.29
N TRP A 112 -5.92 1.73 -16.89
CA TRP A 112 -6.09 1.55 -18.34
C TRP A 112 -5.24 2.53 -19.13
N GLU A 113 -5.08 3.76 -18.63
CA GLU A 113 -4.21 4.71 -19.27
C GLU A 113 -2.76 4.23 -19.26
N ILE A 114 -2.33 3.65 -18.14
CA ILE A 114 -1.01 3.09 -18.06
C ILE A 114 -0.86 1.91 -19.03
N ASP A 115 -1.87 1.04 -19.07
CA ASP A 115 -1.85 -0.11 -19.98
C ASP A 115 -1.75 0.34 -21.44
N LYS A 116 -2.47 1.38 -21.79
CA LYS A 116 -2.42 1.91 -23.16
C LYS A 116 -1.02 2.36 -23.54
N ASN A 117 -0.32 2.96 -22.58
CA ASN A 117 1.03 3.44 -22.83
C ASN A 117 2.03 2.29 -22.98
N MET A 118 1.68 1.10 -22.49
CA MET A 118 2.54 -0.08 -22.64
C MET A 118 2.45 -0.69 -24.03
N LEU A 119 1.40 -0.40 -24.76
CA LEU A 119 1.20 -0.94 -26.09
C LEU A 119 1.85 -0.06 -27.14
#